data_b26981422aa470ec6e36a23497fcc2c1
#
_entry.id   b26981422aa470ec6e36a23497fcc2c1
#
_cell.length_a   1.000
_cell.length_b   1.000
_cell.length_c   1.000
_cell.angle_alpha   90.00
_cell.angle_beta   90.00
_cell.angle_gamma   90.00
#
_symmetry.space_group_name_H-M   'P 1'
#
loop_
_entity.id
_entity.type
_entity.pdbx_description
1 polymer ?
#
loop_
_entity_poly.entity_id
_entity_poly.type
_entity_poly.pdbx_seq_one_letter_code
_entity_poly.pdbx_strand_id
1 'polypeptide(L)'
;MRRSRGVYAATVILGAASAGLLLSPVSADELRVTLVEVEGVITPVAADYIEDAVQAAEADGSQALVVTLDTPGGLDISMRDIVQAFLNAEVPVIVYVSPEGARAASAGTFITMAAHVAAMAPATSIGAATPVDLGGGEITDKIINDAAAFAVSVAERRNRDVEFAEQAVREGRSITAREAVEAGVVDLIADDLDDLLIQVDGVEIESLGRVLTTDGALVTRREMGIFRSVLGRLADPNLAFVFLSIGTLAIIYEAANPGLGFAGIAGVILLVLAFFALSVLPVRGAGIALFILGVGLLVAELFVPGIGVLAAGGTIALLLSGLFLFEGDVRVSPSLLWPSAIVLGGSSIIAGRAVLKARLQPPTSGPETMIGKTLTVTKIGNHASAFLEGAWWEVKARGSELNAGVVAKVVAIEGIQLVVEEVGDGV
;
A
#
# COMPACT_ATOMS: atom_id res chain seq x y z
N MET A 1 -72.62 -47.61 15.15
CA MET A 1 -73.76 -46.71 15.46
C MET A 1 -73.46 -45.32 14.89
N ARG A 2 -74.28 -44.98 13.89
CA ARG A 2 -74.97 -43.71 13.60
C ARG A 2 -74.10 -42.44 13.56
N ARG A 3 -73.88 -41.92 12.33
CA ARG A 3 -74.64 -40.85 11.61
C ARG A 3 -74.39 -39.49 12.27
N SER A 4 -74.01 -38.43 11.53
CA SER A 4 -74.71 -37.78 10.39
C SER A 4 -73.89 -36.72 9.73
N ARG A 5 -74.01 -36.63 8.47
CA ARG A 5 -73.98 -35.67 7.40
C ARG A 5 -74.40 -34.25 7.82
N GLY A 6 -73.69 -33.23 7.35
CA GLY A 6 -74.11 -31.85 7.26
C GLY A 6 -73.53 -31.21 6.00
N VAL A 7 -74.36 -31.11 5.01
CA VAL A 7 -74.21 -30.39 3.75
C VAL A 7 -74.49 -28.92 4.05
N TYR A 8 -73.59 -28.01 3.72
CA TYR A 8 -73.93 -26.58 3.55
C TYR A 8 -73.44 -26.02 2.22
N ALA A 9 -74.38 -25.35 1.63
CA ALA A 9 -74.44 -24.83 0.25
C ALA A 9 -73.41 -23.83 -0.10
N ALA A 10 -73.00 -23.91 -1.38
CA ALA A 10 -72.23 -22.91 -2.11
C ALA A 10 -73.08 -21.68 -2.35
N THR A 11 -72.57 -20.50 -1.94
CA THR A 11 -73.06 -19.19 -2.40
C THR A 11 -71.98 -18.60 -3.28
N VAL A 12 -72.24 -18.60 -4.58
CA VAL A 12 -71.43 -17.92 -5.61
C VAL A 12 -71.77 -16.43 -5.55
N ILE A 13 -70.83 -15.60 -5.12
CA ILE A 13 -70.91 -14.16 -5.30
C ILE A 13 -70.01 -13.77 -6.49
N LEU A 14 -70.63 -13.50 -7.63
CA LEU A 14 -70.00 -12.81 -8.78
C LEU A 14 -69.70 -11.38 -8.40
N GLY A 15 -68.45 -11.10 -7.98
CA GLY A 15 -67.91 -9.76 -7.85
C GLY A 15 -67.26 -9.31 -9.18
N ALA A 16 -67.83 -8.34 -9.86
CA ALA A 16 -67.28 -7.73 -11.05
C ALA A 16 -65.96 -7.03 -10.68
N ALA A 17 -64.82 -7.66 -11.08
CA ALA A 17 -63.51 -7.02 -11.01
C ALA A 17 -63.42 -6.00 -12.13
N SER A 18 -63.66 -4.73 -11.85
CA SER A 18 -63.24 -3.59 -12.65
C SER A 18 -61.69 -3.63 -12.72
N ALA A 19 -61.14 -4.08 -13.85
CA ALA A 19 -59.75 -3.92 -14.20
C ALA A 19 -59.48 -2.42 -14.38
N GLY A 20 -59.10 -1.75 -13.26
CA GLY A 20 -58.38 -0.48 -13.32
C GLY A 20 -57.02 -0.78 -13.89
N LEU A 21 -56.79 -0.43 -15.16
CA LEU A 21 -55.46 -0.21 -15.67
C LEU A 21 -54.79 0.85 -14.81
N LEU A 22 -54.03 0.46 -13.85
CA LEU A 22 -53.01 1.31 -13.25
C LEU A 22 -52.00 1.57 -14.38
N LEU A 23 -52.21 2.64 -15.14
CA LEU A 23 -51.17 3.32 -15.86
C LEU A 23 -50.13 3.70 -14.80
N SER A 24 -49.12 2.84 -14.62
CA SER A 24 -47.91 3.28 -13.93
C SER A 24 -47.49 4.59 -14.62
N PRO A 25 -47.25 5.66 -13.88
CA PRO A 25 -46.66 6.83 -14.49
C PRO A 25 -45.38 6.33 -15.17
N VAL A 26 -45.27 6.53 -16.48
CA VAL A 26 -44.00 6.51 -17.16
C VAL A 26 -43.20 7.55 -16.41
N SER A 27 -42.26 7.10 -15.58
CA SER A 27 -41.26 7.99 -15.00
C SER A 27 -40.68 8.72 -16.19
N ALA A 28 -40.84 10.04 -16.23
CA ALA A 28 -40.06 10.88 -17.09
C ALA A 28 -38.62 10.39 -16.89
N ASP A 29 -38.01 9.98 -17.97
CA ASP A 29 -36.62 9.50 -17.94
C ASP A 29 -35.81 10.65 -17.35
N GLU A 30 -35.49 10.55 -16.05
CA GLU A 30 -34.73 11.59 -15.39
C GLU A 30 -33.38 11.63 -16.10
N LEU A 31 -33.08 12.73 -16.75
CA LEU A 31 -31.80 12.95 -17.41
C LEU A 31 -30.70 12.73 -16.38
N ARG A 32 -29.86 11.75 -16.63
CA ARG A 32 -28.79 11.37 -15.69
C ARG A 32 -27.43 11.52 -16.33
N VAL A 33 -26.50 12.03 -15.57
CA VAL A 33 -25.08 12.07 -15.89
C VAL A 33 -24.35 11.25 -14.82
N THR A 34 -23.59 10.26 -15.28
CA THR A 34 -22.74 9.49 -14.38
C THR A 34 -21.42 10.23 -14.19
N LEU A 35 -21.01 10.43 -12.93
CA LEU A 35 -19.76 11.11 -12.56
C LEU A 35 -18.82 10.12 -11.88
N VAL A 36 -17.57 10.04 -12.35
CA VAL A 36 -16.46 9.35 -11.69
C VAL A 36 -15.30 10.30 -11.45
N GLU A 37 -14.61 10.12 -10.33
CA GLU A 37 -13.47 10.95 -9.93
C GLU A 37 -12.21 10.11 -9.94
N VAL A 38 -11.18 10.57 -10.66
CA VAL A 38 -9.89 9.90 -10.81
C VAL A 38 -8.79 10.86 -10.40
N GLU A 39 -8.21 10.59 -9.25
CA GLU A 39 -7.09 11.36 -8.70
C GLU A 39 -5.88 10.44 -8.49
N GLY A 40 -4.70 10.88 -8.91
CA GLY A 40 -3.45 10.17 -8.72
C GLY A 40 -3.00 9.35 -9.94
N VAL A 41 -2.20 8.33 -9.69
CA VAL A 41 -1.53 7.53 -10.75
C VAL A 41 -2.53 6.64 -11.48
N ILE A 42 -2.46 6.61 -12.81
CA ILE A 42 -3.26 5.71 -13.64
C ILE A 42 -2.72 4.27 -13.53
N THR A 43 -3.40 3.49 -12.71
CA THR A 43 -3.10 2.09 -12.39
C THR A 43 -4.13 1.15 -13.04
N PRO A 44 -3.91 -0.18 -13.05
CA PRO A 44 -4.92 -1.14 -13.49
C PRO A 44 -6.25 -1.00 -12.73
N VAL A 45 -6.19 -0.68 -11.43
CA VAL A 45 -7.40 -0.44 -10.61
C VAL A 45 -8.18 0.79 -11.10
N ALA A 46 -7.47 1.85 -11.52
CA ALA A 46 -8.11 3.05 -12.08
C ALA A 46 -8.70 2.75 -13.47
N ALA A 47 -8.01 1.94 -14.29
CA ALA A 47 -8.52 1.51 -15.59
C ALA A 47 -9.80 0.69 -15.45
N ASP A 48 -9.80 -0.37 -14.63
CA ASP A 48 -10.99 -1.19 -14.34
C ASP A 48 -12.16 -0.34 -13.80
N TYR A 49 -11.86 0.68 -12.98
CA TYR A 49 -12.90 1.57 -12.44
C TYR A 49 -13.55 2.42 -13.53
N ILE A 50 -12.76 2.99 -14.44
CA ILE A 50 -13.25 3.79 -15.55
C ILE A 50 -14.02 2.92 -16.56
N GLU A 51 -13.49 1.74 -16.91
CA GLU A 51 -14.16 0.79 -17.81
C GLU A 51 -15.52 0.35 -17.27
N ASP A 52 -15.59 -0.03 -15.99
CA ASP A 52 -16.86 -0.37 -15.33
C ASP A 52 -17.83 0.82 -15.31
N ALA A 53 -17.31 2.06 -15.21
CA ALA A 53 -18.15 3.25 -15.25
C ALA A 53 -18.73 3.51 -16.64
N VAL A 54 -17.96 3.27 -17.71
CA VAL A 54 -18.45 3.32 -19.08
C VAL A 54 -19.58 2.32 -19.27
N GLN A 55 -19.35 1.05 -18.95
CA GLN A 55 -20.35 -0.01 -19.08
C GLN A 55 -21.62 0.26 -18.27
N ALA A 56 -21.46 0.79 -17.06
CA ALA A 56 -22.59 1.12 -16.22
C ALA A 56 -23.39 2.32 -16.76
N ALA A 57 -22.73 3.37 -17.24
CA ALA A 57 -23.37 4.53 -17.84
C ALA A 57 -24.16 4.14 -19.10
N GLU A 58 -23.64 3.20 -19.88
CA GLU A 58 -24.34 2.59 -21.03
C GLU A 58 -25.58 1.79 -20.59
N ALA A 59 -25.41 0.93 -19.58
CA ALA A 59 -26.49 0.09 -19.08
C ALA A 59 -27.60 0.90 -18.41
N ASP A 60 -27.24 1.98 -17.70
CA ASP A 60 -28.18 2.87 -17.00
C ASP A 60 -28.83 3.91 -17.92
N GLY A 61 -28.43 3.98 -19.21
CA GLY A 61 -28.93 4.96 -20.16
C GLY A 61 -28.56 6.40 -19.86
N SER A 62 -27.41 6.62 -19.23
CA SER A 62 -26.91 7.96 -18.90
C SER A 62 -26.73 8.83 -20.14
N GLN A 63 -26.97 10.13 -20.02
CA GLN A 63 -26.75 11.11 -21.10
C GLN A 63 -25.27 11.24 -21.43
N ALA A 64 -24.43 11.20 -20.39
CA ALA A 64 -22.98 11.20 -20.50
C ALA A 64 -22.34 10.53 -19.28
N LEU A 65 -21.10 10.05 -19.48
CA LEU A 65 -20.16 9.76 -18.42
C LEU A 65 -19.19 10.94 -18.30
N VAL A 66 -19.15 11.59 -17.14
CA VAL A 66 -18.15 12.62 -16.81
C VAL A 66 -17.05 11.97 -15.97
N VAL A 67 -15.82 12.12 -16.41
CA VAL A 67 -14.60 11.68 -15.68
C VAL A 67 -13.84 12.93 -15.25
N THR A 68 -13.86 13.27 -13.97
CA THR A 68 -12.95 14.30 -13.45
C THR A 68 -11.57 13.69 -13.29
N LEU A 69 -10.53 14.40 -13.72
CA LEU A 69 -9.19 13.87 -13.85
C LEU A 69 -8.13 14.83 -13.27
N ASP A 70 -7.35 14.32 -12.29
CA ASP A 70 -6.09 14.91 -11.84
C ASP A 70 -5.02 13.83 -11.73
N THR A 71 -4.10 13.79 -12.68
CA THR A 71 -3.10 12.72 -12.74
C THR A 71 -1.72 13.21 -13.16
N PRO A 72 -0.66 12.74 -12.48
CA PRO A 72 0.72 12.90 -12.94
C PRO A 72 1.08 11.96 -14.09
N GLY A 73 0.20 10.99 -14.44
CA GLY A 73 0.46 9.93 -15.41
C GLY A 73 0.22 8.55 -14.82
N GLY A 74 0.78 7.52 -15.45
CA GLY A 74 0.64 6.14 -14.97
C GLY A 74 1.15 5.11 -15.97
N LEU A 75 0.67 3.88 -15.86
CA LEU A 75 1.11 2.76 -16.69
C LEU A 75 0.53 2.87 -18.11
N ASP A 76 1.38 2.63 -19.11
CA ASP A 76 1.00 2.67 -20.53
C ASP A 76 -0.16 1.69 -20.84
N ILE A 77 -0.10 0.48 -20.29
CA ILE A 77 -1.15 -0.53 -20.48
C ILE A 77 -2.49 0.01 -19.96
N SER A 78 -2.54 0.51 -18.74
CA SER A 78 -3.77 1.04 -18.12
C SER A 78 -4.30 2.25 -18.88
N MET A 79 -3.43 3.11 -19.36
CA MET A 79 -3.81 4.25 -20.20
C MET A 79 -4.42 3.79 -21.52
N ARG A 80 -3.82 2.80 -22.19
CA ARG A 80 -4.35 2.23 -23.46
C ARG A 80 -5.70 1.56 -23.27
N ASP A 81 -5.92 0.83 -22.16
CA ASP A 81 -7.20 0.20 -21.82
C ASP A 81 -8.29 1.28 -21.68
N ILE A 82 -8.04 2.36 -20.93
CA ILE A 82 -8.97 3.48 -20.78
C ILE A 82 -9.27 4.16 -22.13
N VAL A 83 -8.22 4.45 -22.91
CA VAL A 83 -8.39 5.06 -24.25
C VAL A 83 -9.24 4.15 -25.14
N GLN A 84 -8.99 2.85 -25.12
CA GLN A 84 -9.77 1.89 -25.90
C GLN A 84 -11.24 1.85 -25.44
N ALA A 85 -11.50 1.89 -24.13
CA ALA A 85 -12.84 1.96 -23.59
C ALA A 85 -13.57 3.24 -24.08
N PHE A 86 -12.91 4.40 -24.06
CA PHE A 86 -13.50 5.67 -24.54
C PHE A 86 -13.74 5.71 -26.04
N LEU A 87 -12.84 5.14 -26.83
CA LEU A 87 -12.99 5.09 -28.29
C LEU A 87 -14.15 4.18 -28.74
N ASN A 88 -14.48 3.16 -27.94
CA ASN A 88 -15.54 2.20 -28.22
C ASN A 88 -16.83 2.45 -27.43
N ALA A 89 -16.86 3.48 -26.56
CA ALA A 89 -18.03 3.78 -25.76
C ALA A 89 -19.24 4.17 -26.60
N GLU A 90 -20.41 3.62 -26.27
CA GLU A 90 -21.71 3.96 -26.84
C GLU A 90 -22.39 5.12 -26.09
N VAL A 91 -21.87 5.46 -24.90
CA VAL A 91 -22.24 6.64 -24.11
C VAL A 91 -21.27 7.79 -24.38
N PRO A 92 -21.71 9.05 -24.51
CA PRO A 92 -20.82 10.19 -24.57
C PRO A 92 -19.91 10.25 -23.33
N VAL A 93 -18.60 10.28 -23.54
CA VAL A 93 -17.60 10.41 -22.47
C VAL A 93 -17.06 11.83 -22.49
N ILE A 94 -17.13 12.50 -21.35
CA ILE A 94 -16.59 13.82 -21.10
C ILE A 94 -15.44 13.69 -20.10
N VAL A 95 -14.23 14.10 -20.45
CA VAL A 95 -13.12 14.21 -19.50
C VAL A 95 -12.97 15.65 -19.08
N TYR A 96 -12.99 15.88 -17.78
CA TYR A 96 -12.84 17.20 -17.19
C TYR A 96 -11.59 17.24 -16.28
N VAL A 97 -10.54 17.90 -16.74
CA VAL A 97 -9.33 18.09 -15.94
C VAL A 97 -9.62 19.10 -14.85
N SER A 98 -9.80 18.63 -13.63
CA SER A 98 -10.22 19.42 -12.47
C SER A 98 -9.78 18.78 -11.16
N PRO A 99 -9.76 19.51 -10.05
CA PRO A 99 -10.11 20.93 -9.84
C PRO A 99 -9.05 21.91 -10.37
N GLU A 100 -9.20 23.20 -10.06
CA GLU A 100 -8.14 24.18 -10.32
C GLU A 100 -6.79 23.73 -9.78
N GLY A 101 -5.73 23.84 -10.58
CA GLY A 101 -4.39 23.35 -10.25
C GLY A 101 -4.15 21.88 -10.60
N ALA A 102 -5.18 21.15 -11.03
CA ALA A 102 -5.06 19.78 -11.51
C ALA A 102 -4.25 19.70 -12.81
N ARG A 103 -3.82 18.51 -13.15
CA ARG A 103 -3.08 18.23 -14.39
C ARG A 103 -3.53 16.94 -15.07
N ALA A 104 -3.51 16.93 -16.37
CA ALA A 104 -3.61 15.75 -17.21
C ALA A 104 -2.23 15.46 -17.82
N ALA A 105 -1.28 15.01 -16.99
CA ALA A 105 0.08 14.76 -17.45
C ALA A 105 0.26 13.31 -17.93
N SER A 106 1.16 13.11 -18.91
CA SER A 106 1.53 11.77 -19.42
C SER A 106 0.30 10.95 -19.85
N ALA A 107 -0.02 9.85 -19.20
CA ALA A 107 -1.23 9.06 -19.47
C ALA A 107 -2.51 9.91 -19.50
N GLY A 108 -2.60 10.93 -18.65
CA GLY A 108 -3.74 11.85 -18.62
C GLY A 108 -3.96 12.61 -19.92
N THR A 109 -2.88 12.94 -20.65
CA THR A 109 -2.96 13.58 -21.96
C THR A 109 -3.72 12.70 -22.96
N PHE A 110 -3.34 11.43 -23.09
CA PHE A 110 -4.00 10.47 -23.98
C PHE A 110 -5.47 10.26 -23.59
N ILE A 111 -5.74 10.08 -22.30
CA ILE A 111 -7.08 9.87 -21.77
C ILE A 111 -7.98 11.08 -22.08
N THR A 112 -7.48 12.30 -21.84
CA THR A 112 -8.22 13.53 -22.13
C THR A 112 -8.48 13.67 -23.63
N MET A 113 -7.48 13.43 -24.46
CA MET A 113 -7.61 13.53 -25.91
C MET A 113 -8.52 12.45 -26.52
N ALA A 114 -8.70 11.30 -25.85
CA ALA A 114 -9.58 10.23 -26.29
C ALA A 114 -11.07 10.49 -26.00
N ALA A 115 -11.39 11.43 -25.14
CA ALA A 115 -12.77 11.76 -24.77
C ALA A 115 -13.58 12.30 -25.95
N HIS A 116 -14.90 12.13 -25.91
CA HIS A 116 -15.82 12.76 -26.88
C HIS A 116 -15.85 14.27 -26.70
N VAL A 117 -15.87 14.72 -25.44
CA VAL A 117 -15.68 16.13 -25.06
C VAL A 117 -14.56 16.20 -24.02
N ALA A 118 -13.59 17.05 -24.24
CA ALA A 118 -12.50 17.31 -23.31
C ALA A 118 -12.63 18.73 -22.75
N ALA A 119 -12.64 18.85 -21.45
CA ALA A 119 -12.75 20.12 -20.76
C ALA A 119 -11.65 20.27 -19.71
N MET A 120 -11.30 21.50 -19.38
CA MET A 120 -10.31 21.80 -18.36
C MET A 120 -10.83 22.90 -17.43
N ALA A 121 -10.51 22.78 -16.14
CA ALA A 121 -10.72 23.89 -15.20
C ALA A 121 -9.65 24.98 -15.40
N PRO A 122 -9.90 26.22 -14.95
CA PRO A 122 -8.88 27.27 -14.94
C PRO A 122 -7.63 26.81 -14.16
N ALA A 123 -6.47 27.35 -14.55
CA ALA A 123 -5.17 27.05 -13.93
C ALA A 123 -4.74 25.57 -13.96
N THR A 124 -5.30 24.76 -14.85
CA THR A 124 -4.89 23.38 -15.10
C THR A 124 -3.93 23.28 -16.29
N SER A 125 -3.28 22.12 -16.45
CA SER A 125 -2.32 21.84 -17.52
C SER A 125 -2.49 20.46 -18.13
N ILE A 126 -2.09 20.31 -19.41
CA ILE A 126 -2.10 19.06 -20.16
C ILE A 126 -0.81 18.89 -20.96
N GLY A 127 -0.29 17.68 -21.05
CA GLY A 127 0.93 17.38 -21.82
C GLY A 127 1.93 16.52 -21.08
N ALA A 128 3.23 16.78 -21.29
CA ALA A 128 4.36 16.06 -20.69
C ALA A 128 4.23 14.52 -20.85
N ALA A 129 3.95 14.06 -22.07
CA ALA A 129 3.59 12.68 -22.37
C ALA A 129 4.74 11.81 -22.89
N THR A 130 6.00 12.27 -22.75
CA THR A 130 7.17 11.48 -23.11
C THR A 130 7.20 10.20 -22.26
N PRO A 131 7.27 9.01 -22.88
CA PRO A 131 7.44 7.77 -22.14
C PRO A 131 8.66 7.80 -21.24
N VAL A 132 8.57 7.18 -20.07
CA VAL A 132 9.70 6.99 -19.16
C VAL A 132 9.86 5.51 -18.87
N ASP A 133 11.09 4.98 -18.88
CA ASP A 133 11.31 3.59 -18.47
C ASP A 133 11.40 3.49 -16.97
N LEU A 134 10.46 2.77 -16.37
CA LEU A 134 10.38 2.54 -14.94
C LEU A 134 11.52 1.66 -14.41
N GLY A 135 12.24 0.95 -15.28
CA GLY A 135 13.43 0.16 -14.95
C GLY A 135 14.74 0.93 -14.95
N GLY A 136 14.73 2.22 -15.32
CA GLY A 136 15.93 3.07 -15.44
C GLY A 136 16.79 2.75 -16.66
N GLY A 137 16.23 2.03 -17.65
CA GLY A 137 16.85 1.80 -18.96
C GLY A 137 16.77 3.02 -19.87
N GLU A 138 17.60 3.05 -20.92
CA GLU A 138 17.44 4.04 -21.98
C GLU A 138 16.17 3.73 -22.78
N ILE A 139 15.27 4.72 -22.88
CA ILE A 139 14.09 4.61 -23.71
C ILE A 139 14.53 4.65 -25.16
N THR A 140 14.21 3.59 -25.88
CA THR A 140 14.55 3.49 -27.29
C THR A 140 13.63 4.38 -28.13
N ASP A 141 14.13 4.91 -29.24
CA ASP A 141 13.34 5.65 -30.23
C ASP A 141 12.10 4.87 -30.68
N LYS A 142 12.14 3.54 -30.62
CA LYS A 142 11.00 2.68 -30.95
C LYS A 142 9.81 2.92 -30.02
N ILE A 143 10.06 3.05 -28.72
CA ILE A 143 9.00 3.29 -27.71
C ILE A 143 8.41 4.68 -27.89
N ILE A 144 9.26 5.69 -28.10
CA ILE A 144 8.83 7.07 -28.36
C ILE A 144 8.00 7.15 -29.64
N ASN A 145 8.44 6.47 -30.71
CA ASN A 145 7.74 6.46 -31.96
C ASN A 145 6.38 5.75 -31.88
N ASP A 146 6.28 4.64 -31.14
CA ASP A 146 5.00 3.95 -30.90
C ASP A 146 4.02 4.84 -30.13
N ALA A 147 4.49 5.45 -29.03
CA ALA A 147 3.66 6.35 -28.22
C ALA A 147 3.23 7.60 -29.03
N ALA A 148 4.12 8.19 -29.83
CA ALA A 148 3.79 9.34 -30.67
C ALA A 148 2.75 8.96 -31.76
N ALA A 149 2.93 7.82 -32.42
CA ALA A 149 1.95 7.32 -33.40
C ALA A 149 0.59 7.06 -32.76
N PHE A 150 0.56 6.52 -31.56
CA PHE A 150 -0.69 6.31 -30.81
C PHE A 150 -1.36 7.64 -30.44
N ALA A 151 -0.60 8.62 -29.92
CA ALA A 151 -1.13 9.95 -29.59
C ALA A 151 -1.74 10.63 -30.82
N VAL A 152 -1.03 10.61 -31.95
CA VAL A 152 -1.50 11.13 -33.24
C VAL A 152 -2.81 10.46 -33.67
N SER A 153 -2.87 9.12 -33.61
CA SER A 153 -4.06 8.37 -34.00
C SER A 153 -5.28 8.69 -33.15
N VAL A 154 -5.08 8.91 -31.83
CA VAL A 154 -6.14 9.33 -30.90
C VAL A 154 -6.59 10.76 -31.23
N ALA A 155 -5.67 11.67 -31.46
CA ALA A 155 -5.95 13.06 -31.84
C ALA A 155 -6.77 13.12 -33.14
N GLU A 156 -6.32 12.41 -34.20
CA GLU A 156 -7.04 12.32 -35.47
C GLU A 156 -8.45 11.77 -35.30
N ARG A 157 -8.61 10.71 -34.47
CA ARG A 157 -9.93 10.09 -34.24
C ARG A 157 -10.93 11.02 -33.59
N ARG A 158 -10.45 11.97 -32.78
CA ARG A 158 -11.27 12.94 -32.03
C ARG A 158 -11.20 14.36 -32.59
N ASN A 159 -10.60 14.52 -33.76
CA ASN A 159 -10.45 15.82 -34.45
C ASN A 159 -9.73 16.87 -33.56
N ARG A 160 -8.69 16.43 -32.84
CA ARG A 160 -7.85 17.27 -31.98
C ARG A 160 -6.54 17.61 -32.63
N ASP A 161 -5.80 18.58 -32.05
CA ASP A 161 -4.53 19.01 -32.59
C ASP A 161 -3.47 17.87 -32.58
N VAL A 162 -3.09 17.46 -33.79
CA VAL A 162 -2.12 16.38 -34.02
C VAL A 162 -0.70 16.80 -33.71
N GLU A 163 -0.39 18.07 -34.00
CA GLU A 163 0.97 18.61 -33.77
C GLU A 163 1.27 18.65 -32.27
N PHE A 164 0.32 19.11 -31.46
CA PHE A 164 0.48 19.06 -30.02
C PHE A 164 0.61 17.59 -29.52
N ALA A 165 -0.21 16.67 -30.04
CA ALA A 165 -0.16 15.26 -29.64
C ALA A 165 1.24 14.66 -29.86
N GLU A 166 1.86 14.93 -31.01
CA GLU A 166 3.22 14.48 -31.31
C GLU A 166 4.26 15.17 -30.43
N GLN A 167 4.19 16.49 -30.25
CA GLN A 167 5.12 17.26 -29.42
C GLN A 167 5.02 16.92 -27.93
N ALA A 168 3.81 16.63 -27.41
CA ALA A 168 3.63 16.19 -26.02
C ALA A 168 4.41 14.91 -25.72
N VAL A 169 4.52 14.00 -26.70
CA VAL A 169 5.25 12.74 -26.57
C VAL A 169 6.76 12.94 -26.86
N ARG A 170 7.10 13.57 -27.97
CA ARG A 170 8.51 13.64 -28.40
C ARG A 170 9.34 14.66 -27.63
N GLU A 171 8.72 15.79 -27.27
CA GLU A 171 9.39 16.93 -26.66
C GLU A 171 8.98 17.16 -25.20
N GLY A 172 7.98 16.39 -24.71
CA GLY A 172 7.43 16.60 -23.38
C GLY A 172 6.67 17.93 -23.24
N ARG A 173 6.14 18.48 -24.37
CA ARG A 173 5.41 19.74 -24.35
C ARG A 173 4.21 19.66 -23.42
N SER A 174 4.03 20.71 -22.60
CA SER A 174 2.88 20.89 -21.74
C SER A 174 2.33 22.30 -21.95
N ILE A 175 0.99 22.43 -21.92
CA ILE A 175 0.30 23.68 -22.16
C ILE A 175 -0.77 23.93 -21.09
N THR A 176 -1.18 25.19 -20.94
CA THR A 176 -2.23 25.61 -20.04
C THR A 176 -3.61 25.33 -20.63
N ALA A 177 -4.67 25.34 -19.79
CA ALA A 177 -6.05 25.19 -20.25
C ALA A 177 -6.43 26.14 -21.39
N ARG A 178 -5.99 27.41 -21.32
CA ARG A 178 -6.28 28.39 -22.36
C ARG A 178 -5.59 28.04 -23.67
N GLU A 179 -4.30 27.73 -23.64
CA GLU A 179 -3.57 27.31 -24.82
C GLU A 179 -4.14 26.01 -25.42
N ALA A 180 -4.65 25.11 -24.57
CA ALA A 180 -5.24 23.84 -25.00
C ALA A 180 -6.55 24.06 -25.79
N VAL A 181 -7.39 25.01 -25.40
CA VAL A 181 -8.58 25.39 -26.16
C VAL A 181 -8.19 26.13 -27.45
N GLU A 182 -7.25 27.09 -27.39
CA GLU A 182 -6.80 27.85 -28.55
C GLU A 182 -6.16 26.95 -29.62
N ALA A 183 -5.47 25.89 -29.20
CA ALA A 183 -4.86 24.90 -30.11
C ALA A 183 -5.83 23.80 -30.56
N GLY A 184 -7.04 23.70 -30.00
CA GLY A 184 -7.98 22.61 -30.30
C GLY A 184 -7.57 21.26 -29.71
N VAL A 185 -6.81 21.26 -28.62
CA VAL A 185 -6.46 20.07 -27.84
C VAL A 185 -7.61 19.64 -26.96
N VAL A 186 -8.33 20.63 -26.37
CA VAL A 186 -9.55 20.46 -25.62
C VAL A 186 -10.64 21.36 -26.16
N ASP A 187 -11.91 21.07 -25.84
CA ASP A 187 -13.05 21.75 -26.43
C ASP A 187 -13.42 23.05 -25.70
N LEU A 188 -13.29 23.05 -24.36
CA LEU A 188 -13.74 24.19 -23.55
C LEU A 188 -13.03 24.28 -22.20
N ILE A 189 -13.19 25.44 -21.55
CA ILE A 189 -12.84 25.67 -20.15
C ILE A 189 -14.15 25.82 -19.37
N ALA A 190 -14.27 25.11 -18.23
CA ALA A 190 -15.39 25.25 -17.31
C ALA A 190 -14.88 25.54 -15.90
N ASP A 191 -15.56 26.40 -15.16
CA ASP A 191 -15.15 26.79 -13.82
C ASP A 191 -15.41 25.68 -12.79
N ASP A 192 -16.53 24.97 -12.98
CA ASP A 192 -16.92 23.83 -12.15
C ASP A 192 -17.75 22.80 -12.95
N LEU A 193 -18.26 21.77 -12.29
CA LEU A 193 -19.05 20.72 -12.91
C LEU A 193 -20.39 21.24 -13.42
N ASP A 194 -21.02 22.16 -12.71
CA ASP A 194 -22.32 22.71 -13.10
C ASP A 194 -22.18 23.59 -14.36
N ASP A 195 -21.13 24.40 -14.41
CA ASP A 195 -20.77 25.19 -15.59
C ASP A 195 -20.41 24.28 -16.78
N LEU A 196 -19.68 23.20 -16.55
CA LEU A 196 -19.40 22.18 -17.58
C LEU A 196 -20.68 21.63 -18.19
N LEU A 197 -21.63 21.17 -17.35
CA LEU A 197 -22.87 20.56 -17.81
C LEU A 197 -23.75 21.53 -18.59
N ILE A 198 -23.75 22.83 -18.23
CA ILE A 198 -24.43 23.89 -18.97
C ILE A 198 -23.76 24.12 -20.34
N GLN A 199 -22.42 24.16 -20.38
CA GLN A 199 -21.70 24.47 -21.63
C GLN A 199 -21.75 23.31 -22.64
N VAL A 200 -21.86 22.06 -22.19
CA VAL A 200 -21.92 20.87 -23.08
C VAL A 200 -23.37 20.53 -23.46
N ASP A 201 -24.38 21.20 -22.87
CA ASP A 201 -25.77 20.98 -23.24
C ASP A 201 -26.03 21.38 -24.70
N GLY A 202 -26.74 20.54 -25.45
CA GLY A 202 -26.99 20.75 -26.87
C GLY A 202 -25.82 20.44 -27.80
N VAL A 203 -24.64 20.02 -27.29
CA VAL A 203 -23.51 19.61 -28.13
C VAL A 203 -23.81 18.29 -28.81
N GLU A 204 -23.62 18.23 -30.12
CA GLU A 204 -23.77 17.02 -30.93
C GLU A 204 -22.48 16.20 -30.92
N ILE A 205 -22.58 14.94 -30.53
CA ILE A 205 -21.49 13.96 -30.61
C ILE A 205 -21.65 13.17 -31.92
N GLU A 206 -21.06 13.70 -33.00
CA GLU A 206 -21.22 13.16 -34.36
C GLU A 206 -20.92 11.67 -34.43
N SER A 207 -19.87 11.18 -33.74
CA SER A 207 -19.48 9.77 -33.74
C SER A 207 -20.54 8.82 -33.19
N LEU A 208 -21.47 9.32 -32.38
CA LEU A 208 -22.57 8.57 -31.76
C LEU A 208 -23.94 8.97 -32.33
N GLY A 209 -24.03 10.04 -33.14
CA GLY A 209 -25.29 10.60 -33.62
C GLY A 209 -26.22 11.04 -32.47
N ARG A 210 -25.66 11.52 -31.36
CA ARG A 210 -26.39 11.91 -30.14
C ARG A 210 -26.13 13.36 -29.80
N VAL A 211 -27.18 14.04 -29.35
CA VAL A 211 -27.08 15.39 -28.77
C VAL A 211 -27.10 15.25 -27.26
N LEU A 212 -26.16 15.87 -26.59
CA LEU A 212 -26.10 15.91 -25.14
C LEU A 212 -27.28 16.71 -24.57
N THR A 213 -27.88 16.20 -23.51
CA THR A 213 -28.90 16.90 -22.72
C THR A 213 -28.46 16.80 -21.26
N THR A 214 -27.74 17.81 -20.83
CA THR A 214 -27.04 17.80 -19.54
C THR A 214 -27.46 18.93 -18.59
N ASP A 215 -28.07 19.98 -19.08
CA ASP A 215 -28.58 21.06 -18.22
C ASP A 215 -29.72 20.53 -17.32
N GLY A 216 -29.56 20.67 -16.02
CA GLY A 216 -30.51 20.16 -15.02
C GLY A 216 -30.51 18.63 -14.86
N ALA A 217 -29.57 17.90 -15.47
CA ALA A 217 -29.47 16.46 -15.31
C ALA A 217 -29.07 16.08 -13.88
N LEU A 218 -29.61 14.95 -13.40
CA LEU A 218 -29.23 14.41 -12.10
C LEU A 218 -27.82 13.80 -12.19
N VAL A 219 -26.88 14.39 -11.46
CA VAL A 219 -25.51 13.86 -11.36
C VAL A 219 -25.49 12.69 -10.38
N THR A 220 -25.21 11.51 -10.89
CA THR A 220 -25.03 10.31 -10.07
C THR A 220 -23.53 10.01 -9.92
N ARG A 221 -22.98 10.26 -8.73
CA ARG A 221 -21.59 9.90 -8.43
C ARG A 221 -21.49 8.38 -8.28
N ARG A 222 -20.60 7.80 -9.04
CA ARG A 222 -20.23 6.40 -8.92
C ARG A 222 -18.91 6.30 -8.19
N GLU A 223 -18.97 5.98 -6.92
CA GLU A 223 -17.76 5.81 -6.11
C GLU A 223 -17.05 4.50 -6.46
N MET A 224 -15.73 4.53 -6.40
CA MET A 224 -14.93 3.32 -6.46
C MET A 224 -15.33 2.41 -5.29
N GLY A 225 -15.72 1.17 -5.55
CA GLY A 225 -16.10 0.22 -4.51
C GLY A 225 -15.03 0.12 -3.41
N ILE A 226 -15.44 -0.11 -2.15
CA ILE A 226 -14.56 -0.11 -0.97
C ILE A 226 -13.30 -0.95 -1.20
N PHE A 227 -13.43 -2.13 -1.80
CA PHE A 227 -12.31 -3.02 -2.07
C PHE A 227 -11.31 -2.39 -3.05
N ARG A 228 -11.79 -1.79 -4.16
CA ARG A 228 -10.96 -1.10 -5.14
C ARG A 228 -10.32 0.18 -4.57
N SER A 229 -11.08 0.94 -3.77
CA SER A 229 -10.55 2.11 -3.08
C SER A 229 -9.39 1.74 -2.14
N VAL A 230 -9.50 0.61 -1.43
CA VAL A 230 -8.42 0.08 -0.60
C VAL A 230 -7.24 -0.32 -1.47
N LEU A 231 -7.46 -1.07 -2.56
CA LEU A 231 -6.38 -1.47 -3.48
C LEU A 231 -5.70 -0.26 -4.13
N GLY A 232 -6.47 0.74 -4.56
CA GLY A 232 -5.92 1.99 -5.12
C GLY A 232 -5.07 2.75 -4.10
N ARG A 233 -5.51 2.83 -2.84
CA ARG A 233 -4.72 3.43 -1.76
C ARG A 233 -3.48 2.61 -1.40
N LEU A 234 -3.53 1.27 -1.54
CA LEU A 234 -2.36 0.42 -1.32
C LEU A 234 -1.25 0.67 -2.35
N ALA A 235 -1.59 1.18 -3.53
CA ALA A 235 -0.61 1.63 -4.53
C ALA A 235 0.07 2.97 -4.18
N ASP A 236 -0.05 3.45 -2.93
CA ASP A 236 0.67 4.63 -2.43
C ASP A 236 2.11 4.26 -2.02
N PRO A 237 3.14 5.00 -2.50
CA PRO A 237 4.54 4.72 -2.20
C PRO A 237 4.85 4.73 -0.70
N ASN A 238 4.14 5.58 0.05
CA ASN A 238 4.31 5.68 1.50
C ASN A 238 3.82 4.41 2.20
N LEU A 239 2.64 3.92 1.79
CA LEU A 239 2.09 2.68 2.33
C LEU A 239 2.94 1.47 1.94
N ALA A 240 3.40 1.40 0.68
CA ALA A 240 4.31 0.36 0.22
C ALA A 240 5.57 0.28 1.09
N PHE A 241 6.22 1.41 1.34
CA PHE A 241 7.42 1.50 2.19
C PHE A 241 7.13 1.12 3.65
N VAL A 242 6.02 1.59 4.22
CA VAL A 242 5.61 1.26 5.59
C VAL A 242 5.33 -0.24 5.74
N PHE A 243 4.56 -0.81 4.85
CA PHE A 243 4.22 -2.23 4.89
C PHE A 243 5.45 -3.12 4.69
N LEU A 244 6.33 -2.75 3.78
CA LEU A 244 7.58 -3.44 3.54
C LEU A 244 8.47 -3.40 4.79
N SER A 245 8.61 -2.22 5.42
CA SER A 245 9.44 -2.03 6.60
C SER A 245 8.87 -2.72 7.84
N ILE A 246 7.60 -2.47 8.17
CA ILE A 246 6.95 -3.06 9.35
C ILE A 246 6.78 -4.57 9.19
N GLY A 247 6.38 -5.02 7.99
CA GLY A 247 6.23 -6.45 7.70
C GLY A 247 7.54 -7.22 7.89
N THR A 248 8.64 -6.67 7.37
CA THR A 248 9.97 -7.27 7.55
C THR A 248 10.40 -7.31 9.01
N LEU A 249 10.22 -6.20 9.75
CA LEU A 249 10.54 -6.15 11.17
C LEU A 249 9.71 -7.11 12.00
N ALA A 250 8.43 -7.27 11.69
CA ALA A 250 7.54 -8.19 12.37
C ALA A 250 7.99 -9.66 12.19
N ILE A 251 8.45 -10.02 10.99
CA ILE A 251 9.01 -11.35 10.72
C ILE A 251 10.33 -11.54 11.47
N ILE A 252 11.22 -10.54 11.44
CA ILE A 252 12.50 -10.60 12.18
C ILE A 252 12.24 -10.75 13.69
N TYR A 253 11.27 -9.99 14.22
CA TYR A 253 10.88 -10.06 15.63
C TYR A 253 10.36 -11.44 16.01
N GLU A 254 9.46 -12.03 15.23
CA GLU A 254 8.95 -13.39 15.46
C GLU A 254 10.05 -14.45 15.39
N ALA A 255 10.98 -14.33 14.43
CA ALA A 255 12.12 -15.22 14.31
C ALA A 255 13.07 -15.11 15.53
N ALA A 256 13.25 -13.92 16.07
CA ALA A 256 14.09 -13.68 17.24
C ALA A 256 13.40 -14.07 18.57
N ASN A 257 12.08 -14.01 18.62
CA ASN A 257 11.27 -14.30 19.81
C ASN A 257 10.09 -15.22 19.44
N PRO A 258 10.34 -16.49 19.12
CA PRO A 258 9.29 -17.41 18.72
C PRO A 258 8.25 -17.57 19.84
N GLY A 259 7.00 -17.20 19.53
CA GLY A 259 5.92 -17.19 20.51
C GLY A 259 4.59 -17.61 19.92
N LEU A 260 3.59 -16.73 19.96
CA LEU A 260 2.22 -17.01 19.49
C LEU A 260 2.06 -16.95 17.97
N GLY A 261 3.09 -16.62 17.20
CA GLY A 261 3.04 -16.49 15.73
C GLY A 261 2.33 -15.24 15.24
N PHE A 262 1.84 -14.39 16.13
CA PHE A 262 1.02 -13.25 15.77
C PHE A 262 1.80 -12.21 14.96
N ALA A 263 3.02 -11.88 15.39
CA ALA A 263 3.87 -10.93 14.68
C ALA A 263 4.28 -11.48 13.30
N GLY A 264 4.58 -12.77 13.20
CA GLY A 264 4.91 -13.44 11.94
C GLY A 264 3.74 -13.39 10.93
N ILE A 265 2.53 -13.74 11.37
CA ILE A 265 1.33 -13.68 10.51
C ILE A 265 1.06 -12.26 10.04
N ALA A 266 1.08 -11.27 10.95
CA ALA A 266 0.90 -9.88 10.59
C ALA A 266 1.99 -9.41 9.61
N GLY A 267 3.25 -9.82 9.84
CA GLY A 267 4.38 -9.52 8.97
C GLY A 267 4.21 -10.06 7.55
N VAL A 268 3.76 -11.32 7.42
CA VAL A 268 3.48 -11.91 6.09
C VAL A 268 2.38 -11.15 5.37
N ILE A 269 1.28 -10.83 6.05
CA ILE A 269 0.18 -10.06 5.44
C ILE A 269 0.69 -8.70 4.95
N LEU A 270 1.43 -7.96 5.78
CA LEU A 270 2.00 -6.67 5.38
C LEU A 270 2.96 -6.78 4.20
N LEU A 271 3.80 -7.83 4.14
CA LEU A 271 4.68 -8.04 2.99
C LEU A 271 3.92 -8.36 1.71
N VAL A 272 2.85 -9.16 1.77
CA VAL A 272 2.00 -9.43 0.60
C VAL A 272 1.39 -8.13 0.08
N LEU A 273 0.88 -7.27 0.97
CA LEU A 273 0.35 -5.94 0.60
C LEU A 273 1.45 -5.02 0.03
N ALA A 274 2.66 -5.06 0.61
CA ALA A 274 3.80 -4.31 0.10
C ALA A 274 4.19 -4.76 -1.31
N PHE A 275 4.28 -6.08 -1.56
CA PHE A 275 4.61 -6.61 -2.89
C PHE A 275 3.53 -6.30 -3.91
N PHE A 276 2.26 -6.32 -3.52
CA PHE A 276 1.18 -5.83 -4.38
C PHE A 276 1.40 -4.36 -4.76
N ALA A 277 1.65 -3.49 -3.78
CA ALA A 277 1.94 -2.08 -4.05
C ALA A 277 3.16 -1.90 -4.98
N LEU A 278 4.25 -2.63 -4.73
CA LEU A 278 5.46 -2.58 -5.56
C LEU A 278 5.25 -3.11 -6.99
N SER A 279 4.25 -3.96 -7.22
CA SER A 279 3.95 -4.48 -8.56
C SER A 279 3.31 -3.44 -9.49
N VAL A 280 2.69 -2.40 -8.90
CA VAL A 280 2.01 -1.31 -9.64
C VAL A 280 2.78 0.02 -9.60
N LEU A 281 3.80 0.12 -8.76
CA LEU A 281 4.62 1.33 -8.64
C LEU A 281 5.93 1.21 -9.42
N PRO A 282 6.45 2.32 -9.96
CA PRO A 282 7.74 2.34 -10.64
C PRO A 282 8.88 2.16 -9.63
N VAL A 283 9.50 0.98 -9.61
CA VAL A 283 10.49 0.60 -8.61
C VAL A 283 11.89 0.53 -9.19
N ARG A 284 12.87 1.17 -8.53
CA ARG A 284 14.30 1.13 -8.89
C ARG A 284 15.01 -0.08 -8.28
N GLY A 285 15.77 -0.81 -9.07
CA GLY A 285 16.60 -1.91 -8.59
C GLY A 285 17.59 -1.50 -7.49
N ALA A 286 18.13 -0.26 -7.55
CA ALA A 286 19.01 0.28 -6.52
C ALA A 286 18.31 0.41 -5.15
N GLY A 287 17.06 0.85 -5.13
CA GLY A 287 16.26 0.94 -3.91
C GLY A 287 15.98 -0.44 -3.30
N ILE A 288 15.66 -1.43 -4.13
CA ILE A 288 15.47 -2.82 -3.69
C ILE A 288 16.79 -3.38 -3.12
N ALA A 289 17.91 -3.16 -3.79
CA ALA A 289 19.22 -3.62 -3.31
C ALA A 289 19.59 -3.01 -1.95
N LEU A 290 19.34 -1.71 -1.76
CA LEU A 290 19.52 -1.03 -0.48
C LEU A 290 18.57 -1.59 0.60
N PHE A 291 17.33 -1.92 0.24
CA PHE A 291 16.39 -2.54 1.17
C PHE A 291 16.90 -3.92 1.63
N ILE A 292 17.29 -4.78 0.70
CA ILE A 292 17.84 -6.11 1.00
C ILE A 292 19.09 -5.99 1.85
N LEU A 293 19.99 -5.06 1.53
CA LEU A 293 21.20 -4.80 2.32
C LEU A 293 20.82 -4.35 3.75
N GLY A 294 19.89 -3.42 3.88
CA GLY A 294 19.43 -2.93 5.18
C GLY A 294 18.85 -4.03 6.07
N VAL A 295 17.96 -4.85 5.49
CA VAL A 295 17.39 -6.03 6.18
C VAL A 295 18.48 -7.02 6.54
N GLY A 296 19.38 -7.34 5.62
CA GLY A 296 20.51 -8.26 5.85
C GLY A 296 21.40 -7.83 7.01
N LEU A 297 21.71 -6.52 7.11
CA LEU A 297 22.50 -5.95 8.20
C LEU A 297 21.75 -6.01 9.54
N LEU A 298 20.44 -5.73 9.56
CA LEU A 298 19.62 -5.85 10.78
C LEU A 298 19.51 -7.30 11.26
N VAL A 299 19.36 -8.24 10.34
CA VAL A 299 19.34 -9.67 10.66
C VAL A 299 20.71 -10.12 11.16
N ALA A 300 21.81 -9.69 10.52
CA ALA A 300 23.17 -10.03 10.93
C ALA A 300 23.48 -9.56 12.36
N GLU A 301 22.95 -8.41 12.80
CA GLU A 301 23.11 -7.91 14.17
C GLU A 301 22.57 -8.89 15.23
N LEU A 302 21.56 -9.70 14.91
CA LEU A 302 21.02 -10.70 15.82
C LEU A 302 22.03 -11.85 16.08
N PHE A 303 22.88 -12.16 15.11
CA PHE A 303 23.84 -13.25 15.18
C PHE A 303 25.25 -12.79 15.55
N VAL A 304 25.63 -11.59 15.16
CA VAL A 304 26.94 -10.98 15.45
C VAL A 304 26.71 -9.85 16.46
N PRO A 305 26.78 -10.15 17.76
CA PRO A 305 26.56 -9.13 18.78
C PRO A 305 27.70 -8.13 18.77
N GLY A 306 27.44 -7.00 18.13
CA GLY A 306 28.34 -5.87 18.08
C GLY A 306 27.86 -4.73 18.99
N ILE A 307 28.49 -3.58 18.83
CA ILE A 307 28.11 -2.31 19.49
C ILE A 307 26.99 -1.57 18.73
N GLY A 308 26.18 -2.28 17.91
CA GLY A 308 25.10 -1.68 17.13
C GLY A 308 25.53 -1.11 15.76
N VAL A 309 26.74 -1.42 15.30
CA VAL A 309 27.25 -0.89 14.01
C VAL A 309 26.46 -1.44 12.83
N LEU A 310 26.13 -2.75 12.83
CA LEU A 310 25.33 -3.34 11.77
C LEU A 310 23.91 -2.81 11.81
N ALA A 311 23.32 -2.62 12.99
CA ALA A 311 22.01 -2.01 13.15
C ALA A 311 21.97 -0.57 12.63
N ALA A 312 22.99 0.23 12.92
CA ALA A 312 23.12 1.59 12.39
C ALA A 312 23.24 1.58 10.85
N GLY A 313 24.14 0.75 10.31
CA GLY A 313 24.31 0.58 8.88
C GLY A 313 23.03 0.11 8.18
N GLY A 314 22.35 -0.88 8.77
CA GLY A 314 21.07 -1.39 8.28
C GLY A 314 19.96 -0.33 8.27
N THR A 315 19.87 0.48 9.33
CA THR A 315 18.94 1.61 9.39
C THR A 315 19.21 2.65 8.31
N ILE A 316 20.47 3.02 8.11
CA ILE A 316 20.87 3.95 7.05
C ILE A 316 20.52 3.38 5.68
N ALA A 317 20.82 2.11 5.43
CA ALA A 317 20.49 1.46 4.16
C ALA A 317 18.98 1.43 3.89
N LEU A 318 18.14 1.17 4.91
CA LEU A 318 16.69 1.23 4.79
C LEU A 318 16.17 2.64 4.51
N LEU A 319 16.75 3.66 5.12
CA LEU A 319 16.41 5.05 4.82
C LEU A 319 16.76 5.43 3.38
N LEU A 320 17.97 5.09 2.96
CA LEU A 320 18.39 5.30 1.58
C LEU A 320 17.52 4.52 0.60
N SER A 321 17.11 3.30 0.98
CA SER A 321 16.11 2.56 0.20
C SER A 321 14.84 3.37 0.01
N GLY A 322 14.24 3.89 1.08
CA GLY A 322 13.02 4.71 0.98
C GLY A 322 13.18 5.94 0.09
N LEU A 323 14.38 6.52 0.02
CA LEU A 323 14.68 7.64 -0.88
C LEU A 323 14.86 7.22 -2.35
N PHE A 324 15.38 6.01 -2.60
CA PHE A 324 15.74 5.53 -3.93
C PHE A 324 14.85 4.40 -4.46
N LEU A 325 13.80 4.01 -3.71
CA LEU A 325 12.94 2.87 -4.06
C LEU A 325 12.07 3.13 -5.30
N PHE A 326 11.64 4.38 -5.50
CA PHE A 326 10.72 4.75 -6.57
C PHE A 326 11.34 5.72 -7.56
N GLU A 327 10.79 5.79 -8.77
CA GLU A 327 11.25 6.66 -9.86
C GLU A 327 10.36 7.89 -10.08
N GLY A 328 10.93 8.90 -10.73
CA GLY A 328 10.21 10.10 -11.14
C GLY A 328 9.66 10.91 -9.96
N ASP A 329 8.42 11.37 -10.12
CA ASP A 329 7.69 12.14 -9.10
C ASP A 329 7.10 11.28 -7.99
N VAL A 330 7.13 9.95 -8.16
CA VAL A 330 6.67 8.98 -7.15
C VAL A 330 7.75 8.84 -6.07
N ARG A 331 7.49 9.36 -4.87
CA ARG A 331 8.48 9.37 -3.78
C ARG A 331 7.84 9.06 -2.44
N VAL A 332 8.59 8.41 -1.57
CA VAL A 332 8.22 8.31 -0.16
C VAL A 332 8.37 9.68 0.49
N SER A 333 7.33 10.13 1.18
CA SER A 333 7.33 11.42 1.85
C SER A 333 8.43 11.51 2.91
N PRO A 334 9.23 12.60 2.93
CA PRO A 334 10.22 12.83 3.97
C PRO A 334 9.63 12.84 5.39
N SER A 335 8.36 13.27 5.52
CA SER A 335 7.62 13.25 6.80
C SER A 335 7.39 11.84 7.34
N LEU A 336 7.47 10.82 6.50
CA LEU A 336 7.38 9.42 6.88
C LEU A 336 8.75 8.78 7.07
N LEU A 337 9.73 9.13 6.24
CA LEU A 337 11.08 8.57 6.30
C LEU A 337 11.78 8.88 7.62
N TRP A 338 11.73 10.12 8.10
CA TRP A 338 12.41 10.50 9.33
C TRP A 338 11.85 9.82 10.60
N PRO A 339 10.51 9.78 10.82
CA PRO A 339 9.97 8.99 11.93
C PRO A 339 10.30 7.51 11.82
N SER A 340 10.23 6.93 10.64
CA SER A 340 10.59 5.52 10.41
C SER A 340 12.04 5.24 10.78
N ALA A 341 12.96 6.15 10.43
CA ALA A 341 14.36 6.08 10.81
C ALA A 341 14.58 6.08 12.32
N ILE A 342 13.89 6.98 13.02
CA ILE A 342 13.98 7.10 14.48
C ILE A 342 13.47 5.83 15.16
N VAL A 343 12.35 5.28 14.65
CA VAL A 343 11.76 4.04 15.19
C VAL A 343 12.69 2.85 14.91
N LEU A 344 13.17 2.69 13.67
CA LEU A 344 14.07 1.60 13.29
C LEU A 344 15.41 1.67 14.00
N GLY A 345 16.07 2.83 13.97
CA GLY A 345 17.35 3.04 14.62
C GLY A 345 17.24 2.97 16.15
N GLY A 346 16.19 3.58 16.71
CA GLY A 346 15.94 3.56 18.15
C GLY A 346 15.65 2.17 18.68
N SER A 347 14.79 1.40 17.98
CA SER A 347 14.48 0.00 18.35
C SER A 347 15.71 -0.90 18.28
N SER A 348 16.54 -0.73 17.27
CA SER A 348 17.79 -1.48 17.10
C SER A 348 18.79 -1.18 18.24
N ILE A 349 18.93 0.09 18.64
CA ILE A 349 19.78 0.47 19.77
C ILE A 349 19.25 -0.12 21.09
N ILE A 350 17.94 -0.06 21.32
CA ILE A 350 17.30 -0.63 22.52
C ILE A 350 17.50 -2.15 22.55
N ALA A 351 17.26 -2.84 21.43
CA ALA A 351 17.48 -4.27 21.32
C ALA A 351 18.95 -4.65 21.55
N GLY A 352 19.89 -3.95 20.93
CA GLY A 352 21.32 -4.17 21.12
C GLY A 352 21.74 -3.99 22.58
N ARG A 353 21.25 -2.93 23.26
CA ARG A 353 21.50 -2.74 24.70
C ARG A 353 20.90 -3.84 25.57
N ALA A 354 19.69 -4.31 25.24
CA ALA A 354 19.05 -5.41 25.97
C ALA A 354 19.84 -6.70 25.85
N VAL A 355 20.32 -7.05 24.64
CA VAL A 355 21.17 -8.22 24.38
C VAL A 355 22.51 -8.10 25.14
N LEU A 356 23.17 -6.93 25.06
CA LEU A 356 24.42 -6.70 25.77
C LEU A 356 24.24 -6.80 27.28
N LYS A 357 23.18 -6.22 27.84
CA LYS A 357 22.84 -6.33 29.25
C LYS A 357 22.59 -7.79 29.67
N ALA A 358 21.83 -8.55 28.87
CA ALA A 358 21.55 -9.97 29.14
C ALA A 358 22.84 -10.82 29.14
N ARG A 359 23.80 -10.52 28.26
CA ARG A 359 25.09 -11.24 28.20
C ARG A 359 26.06 -10.87 29.32
N LEU A 360 26.01 -9.62 29.80
CA LEU A 360 26.85 -9.15 30.89
C LEU A 360 26.28 -9.50 32.27
N GLN A 361 25.06 -10.02 32.34
CA GLN A 361 24.52 -10.50 33.61
C GLN A 361 25.25 -11.76 34.05
N PRO A 362 25.71 -11.84 35.30
CA PRO A 362 26.27 -13.08 35.80
C PRO A 362 25.25 -14.20 35.78
N PRO A 363 25.66 -15.44 35.61
CA PRO A 363 24.75 -16.59 35.55
C PRO A 363 23.91 -16.62 36.83
N THR A 364 22.58 -16.60 36.67
CA THR A 364 21.62 -16.62 37.79
C THR A 364 21.26 -18.04 38.24
N SER A 365 21.70 -19.02 37.53
CA SER A 365 21.51 -20.44 37.85
C SER A 365 22.70 -21.28 37.40
N GLY A 366 22.94 -22.37 38.06
CA GLY A 366 24.02 -23.30 37.76
C GLY A 366 25.13 -23.31 38.82
N PRO A 367 26.08 -24.25 38.71
CA PRO A 367 27.16 -24.46 39.67
C PRO A 367 28.00 -23.20 39.94
N GLU A 368 28.16 -22.35 38.90
CA GLU A 368 28.96 -21.12 38.99
C GLU A 368 28.43 -20.12 39.98
N THR A 369 27.11 -20.15 40.29
CA THR A 369 26.46 -19.25 41.28
C THR A 369 26.82 -19.60 42.71
N MET A 370 27.44 -20.78 42.94
CA MET A 370 27.86 -21.22 44.24
C MET A 370 29.26 -20.67 44.61
N ILE A 371 30.05 -20.25 43.62
CA ILE A 371 31.35 -19.63 43.87
C ILE A 371 31.19 -18.35 44.66
N GLY A 372 31.93 -18.25 45.73
CA GLY A 372 31.88 -17.11 46.65
C GLY A 372 30.88 -17.24 47.81
N LYS A 373 30.01 -18.25 47.80
CA LYS A 373 29.10 -18.51 48.94
C LYS A 373 29.84 -19.26 50.05
N THR A 374 29.40 -19.00 51.26
CA THR A 374 29.88 -19.67 52.46
C THR A 374 29.01 -20.87 52.81
N LEU A 375 29.61 -21.94 53.25
CA LEU A 375 28.97 -23.18 53.67
C LEU A 375 29.64 -23.72 54.94
N THR A 376 28.91 -24.54 55.69
CA THR A 376 29.48 -25.26 56.83
C THR A 376 29.79 -26.68 56.42
N VAL A 377 31.01 -27.08 56.62
CA VAL A 377 31.49 -28.44 56.29
C VAL A 377 30.94 -29.44 57.33
N THR A 378 30.35 -30.53 56.81
CA THR A 378 29.82 -31.63 57.59
C THR A 378 30.46 -32.91 57.12
N LYS A 379 30.75 -33.85 58.01
CA LYS A 379 31.24 -35.18 57.63
C LYS A 379 30.05 -36.13 57.43
N ILE A 380 29.91 -36.70 56.21
CA ILE A 380 28.95 -37.77 55.93
C ILE A 380 29.79 -39.00 55.58
N GLY A 381 29.84 -39.98 56.47
CA GLY A 381 30.73 -41.14 56.32
C GLY A 381 32.21 -40.72 56.35
N ASN A 382 32.96 -41.07 55.32
CA ASN A 382 34.39 -40.77 55.20
C ASN A 382 34.70 -39.53 54.34
N HIS A 383 33.64 -38.80 53.84
CA HIS A 383 33.81 -37.69 52.94
C HIS A 383 33.36 -36.38 53.61
N ALA A 384 34.08 -35.29 53.35
CA ALA A 384 33.64 -33.97 53.70
C ALA A 384 32.52 -33.57 52.76
N SER A 385 31.38 -33.12 53.32
CA SER A 385 30.19 -32.74 52.52
C SER A 385 29.61 -31.48 53.08
N ALA A 386 28.88 -30.73 52.29
CA ALA A 386 28.14 -29.56 52.71
C ALA A 386 26.80 -29.46 51.99
N PHE A 387 25.81 -28.91 52.70
CA PHE A 387 24.49 -28.62 52.12
C PHE A 387 24.49 -27.18 51.58
N LEU A 388 24.30 -27.03 50.29
CA LEU A 388 24.26 -25.73 49.65
C LEU A 388 23.19 -25.74 48.53
N GLU A 389 22.36 -24.72 48.47
CA GLU A 389 21.32 -24.55 47.42
C GLU A 389 20.36 -25.76 47.29
N GLY A 390 20.00 -26.38 48.40
CA GLY A 390 19.03 -27.51 48.38
C GLY A 390 19.61 -28.87 48.06
N ALA A 391 20.91 -29.00 47.91
CA ALA A 391 21.61 -30.26 47.60
C ALA A 391 22.82 -30.48 48.49
N TRP A 392 23.17 -31.76 48.69
CA TRP A 392 24.41 -32.16 49.32
C TRP A 392 25.53 -32.23 48.29
N TRP A 393 26.66 -31.58 48.59
CA TRP A 393 27.84 -31.51 47.73
C TRP A 393 29.04 -32.14 48.46
N GLU A 394 29.82 -32.89 47.74
CA GLU A 394 31.14 -33.29 48.23
C GLU A 394 32.07 -32.07 48.23
N VAL A 395 32.87 -31.91 49.31
CA VAL A 395 33.69 -30.73 49.50
C VAL A 395 35.17 -31.14 49.56
N LYS A 396 36.00 -30.42 48.80
CA LYS A 396 37.45 -30.64 48.73
C LYS A 396 38.16 -29.34 49.23
N ALA A 397 39.11 -29.49 50.12
CA ALA A 397 39.92 -28.36 50.58
C ALA A 397 40.93 -27.90 49.53
N ARG A 398 41.14 -26.62 49.41
CA ARG A 398 42.19 -26.02 48.61
C ARG A 398 43.52 -25.87 49.40
N GLY A 399 43.93 -26.86 50.18
CA GLY A 399 45.22 -26.81 50.83
C GLY A 399 45.31 -27.52 52.18
N SER A 400 44.49 -27.34 53.17
CA SER A 400 44.51 -28.00 54.48
C SER A 400 43.36 -28.96 54.65
N GLU A 401 43.46 -29.92 55.58
CA GLU A 401 42.35 -30.84 55.90
C GLU A 401 41.19 -30.07 56.53
N LEU A 402 39.98 -30.25 55.98
CA LEU A 402 38.75 -29.65 56.50
C LEU A 402 38.21 -30.46 57.68
N ASN A 403 38.04 -29.80 58.79
CA ASN A 403 37.34 -30.37 59.95
C ASN A 403 35.83 -30.12 59.87
N ALA A 404 35.05 -31.05 60.43
CA ALA A 404 33.59 -30.85 60.53
C ALA A 404 33.28 -29.65 61.42
N GLY A 405 32.31 -28.79 61.00
CA GLY A 405 31.91 -27.57 61.69
C GLY A 405 32.60 -26.29 61.20
N VAL A 406 33.61 -26.39 60.35
CA VAL A 406 34.35 -25.26 59.79
C VAL A 406 33.47 -24.53 58.73
N VAL A 407 33.46 -23.19 58.80
CA VAL A 407 32.83 -22.34 57.77
C VAL A 407 33.86 -22.14 56.65
N ALA A 408 33.52 -22.54 55.46
CA ALA A 408 34.37 -22.41 54.27
C ALA A 408 33.66 -21.68 53.14
N LYS A 409 34.45 -21.03 52.28
CA LYS A 409 33.95 -20.30 51.10
C LYS A 409 34.24 -21.12 49.85
N VAL A 410 33.27 -21.26 48.98
CA VAL A 410 33.45 -21.94 47.68
C VAL A 410 34.32 -21.06 46.79
N VAL A 411 35.47 -21.61 46.35
CA VAL A 411 36.45 -20.92 45.50
C VAL A 411 36.48 -21.45 44.08
N ALA A 412 36.11 -22.75 43.89
CA ALA A 412 35.99 -23.36 42.56
C ALA A 412 35.05 -24.57 42.61
N ILE A 413 34.71 -25.09 41.45
CA ILE A 413 33.90 -26.30 41.29
C ILE A 413 34.66 -27.23 40.35
N GLU A 414 34.91 -28.47 40.79
CA GLU A 414 35.57 -29.50 40.02
C GLU A 414 34.61 -30.68 39.83
N GLY A 415 33.95 -30.73 38.65
CA GLY A 415 32.91 -31.74 38.38
C GLY A 415 31.71 -31.63 39.33
N ILE A 416 31.53 -32.58 40.25
CA ILE A 416 30.48 -32.62 41.27
C ILE A 416 30.98 -32.22 42.68
N GLN A 417 32.21 -31.75 42.80
CA GLN A 417 32.85 -31.38 44.09
C GLN A 417 33.01 -29.86 44.19
N LEU A 418 32.69 -29.31 45.35
CA LEU A 418 32.96 -27.90 45.67
C LEU A 418 34.37 -27.76 46.27
N VAL A 419 35.24 -27.03 45.60
CA VAL A 419 36.53 -26.65 46.18
C VAL A 419 36.34 -25.46 47.10
N VAL A 420 36.72 -25.62 48.38
CA VAL A 420 36.51 -24.61 49.39
C VAL A 420 37.80 -24.18 50.09
N GLU A 421 37.81 -22.98 50.58
CA GLU A 421 38.86 -22.40 51.38
C GLU A 421 38.26 -21.99 52.73
N GLU A 422 38.94 -22.33 53.84
CA GLU A 422 38.50 -21.97 55.19
C GLU A 422 38.44 -20.47 55.33
N VAL A 423 37.29 -19.96 55.80
CA VAL A 423 37.17 -18.55 56.17
C VAL A 423 37.78 -18.42 57.55
N GLY A 424 39.05 -18.02 57.62
CA GLY A 424 39.73 -17.82 58.89
C GLY A 424 38.92 -16.82 59.76
N ASP A 425 38.81 -17.10 61.05
CA ASP A 425 38.26 -16.21 62.04
C ASP A 425 39.00 -14.86 62.05
N GLY A 426 38.64 -14.03 61.09
CA GLY A 426 39.06 -12.62 61.05
C GLY A 426 38.13 -11.81 61.91
N VAL A 427 38.60 -11.43 63.05
CA VAL A 427 38.11 -10.55 64.14
C VAL A 427 37.12 -9.48 63.65
#